data_6ebe7d6cf71ac327c415f6dc608a5133
#
_entry.id   6ebe7d6cf71ac327c415f6dc608a5133
#
_cell.length_a   1.000
_cell.length_b   1.000
_cell.length_c   1.000
_cell.angle_alpha   90.00
_cell.angle_beta   90.00
_cell.angle_gamma   90.00
#
_symmetry.space_group_name_H-M   'P 1'
#
loop_
_entity.id
_entity.type
_entity.pdbx_description
1 polymer ?
#
loop_
_entity_poly.entity_id
_entity_poly.type
_entity_poly.pdbx_seq_one_letter_code
_entity_poly.pdbx_strand_id
1 'polypeptide(L)'
;MMQATPPHVLLIDDDLAVLGMVSDALTHHNMRVHAFHDGSDALKFLEDSAAPAFDLVLSDINMDGMDGFDVIHRVKALKPSLPVVLMTGQASLDYAIRAMRLGAANLFQKPLTLRELVNSVFHLVGLHRELRLAEAGLKGLVRETRHFCFRSRELDIPSTVAHLTDRLVPLGFATPNNVDVIAVAYHEALVNALEHGNLELDSSLKGDLFSPNDDYAVLSQARLADPQYGNRSVEVELLATPGRYEVSIRDEGPGFDTSRIGLVPDETLIRQCGRGLAMIRMVMDEVEHNSKGNEIRMTLLRKV
;
A
#
# COMPACT_ATOMS: atom_id res chain seq x y z
N MET A 1 14.87 4.45 -29.31
CA MET A 1 13.87 4.86 -28.32
C MET A 1 12.54 4.27 -28.75
N MET A 2 12.00 3.26 -28.06
CA MET A 2 10.63 2.81 -28.30
C MET A 2 9.70 3.96 -27.91
N GLN A 3 8.94 4.51 -28.85
CA GLN A 3 7.90 5.47 -28.54
C GLN A 3 6.89 4.78 -27.61
N ALA A 4 6.75 5.29 -26.41
CA ALA A 4 5.73 4.78 -25.49
C ALA A 4 4.35 4.92 -26.16
N THR A 5 3.58 3.83 -26.23
CA THR A 5 2.22 3.87 -26.79
C THR A 5 1.38 4.89 -26.05
N PRO A 6 0.58 5.72 -26.76
CA PRO A 6 -0.31 6.68 -26.11
C PRO A 6 -1.20 6.01 -25.06
N PRO A 7 -1.43 6.65 -23.90
CA PRO A 7 -2.34 6.12 -22.89
C PRO A 7 -3.77 6.02 -23.38
N HIS A 8 -4.47 4.95 -22.99
CA HIS A 8 -5.90 4.77 -23.25
C HIS A 8 -6.72 5.17 -22.03
N VAL A 9 -7.59 6.15 -22.20
CA VAL A 9 -8.49 6.67 -21.17
C VAL A 9 -9.93 6.35 -21.54
N LEU A 10 -10.68 5.71 -20.64
CA LEU A 10 -12.12 5.53 -20.75
C LEU A 10 -12.80 6.72 -20.08
N LEU A 11 -13.57 7.51 -20.84
CA LEU A 11 -14.27 8.70 -20.36
C LEU A 11 -15.77 8.46 -20.42
N ILE A 12 -16.47 8.70 -19.31
CA ILE A 12 -17.91 8.45 -19.18
C ILE A 12 -18.58 9.70 -18.59
N ASP A 13 -19.49 10.30 -19.30
CA ASP A 13 -20.26 11.48 -18.86
C ASP A 13 -21.49 11.62 -19.76
N ASP A 14 -22.67 11.82 -19.21
CA ASP A 14 -23.90 11.98 -19.99
C ASP A 14 -24.00 13.37 -20.65
N ASP A 15 -23.22 14.35 -20.19
CA ASP A 15 -23.10 15.67 -20.83
C ASP A 15 -22.11 15.64 -21.99
N LEU A 16 -22.63 15.72 -23.20
CA LEU A 16 -21.84 15.74 -24.44
C LEU A 16 -20.85 16.92 -24.53
N ALA A 17 -21.15 18.05 -23.87
CA ALA A 17 -20.25 19.19 -23.85
C ALA A 17 -19.03 18.89 -22.96
N VAL A 18 -19.23 18.26 -21.83
CA VAL A 18 -18.15 17.80 -20.96
C VAL A 18 -17.31 16.71 -21.63
N LEU A 19 -17.97 15.73 -22.28
CA LEU A 19 -17.27 14.68 -23.04
C LEU A 19 -16.35 15.30 -24.10
N GLY A 20 -16.86 16.25 -24.90
CA GLY A 20 -16.07 16.94 -25.92
C GLY A 20 -14.89 17.69 -25.32
N MET A 21 -15.15 18.53 -24.32
CA MET A 21 -14.13 19.37 -23.69
C MET A 21 -12.99 18.55 -23.07
N VAL A 22 -13.33 17.50 -22.31
CA VAL A 22 -12.34 16.63 -21.63
C VAL A 22 -11.61 15.77 -22.65
N SER A 23 -12.32 15.21 -23.64
CA SER A 23 -11.72 14.41 -24.71
C SER A 23 -10.70 15.22 -25.52
N ASP A 24 -11.02 16.44 -25.91
CA ASP A 24 -10.11 17.32 -26.63
C ASP A 24 -8.87 17.66 -25.80
N ALA A 25 -9.07 18.00 -24.53
CA ALA A 25 -7.96 18.31 -23.62
C ALA A 25 -6.98 17.13 -23.47
N LEU A 26 -7.48 15.92 -23.24
CA LEU A 26 -6.64 14.73 -23.09
C LEU A 26 -5.98 14.32 -24.42
N THR A 27 -6.71 14.42 -25.54
CA THR A 27 -6.18 14.10 -26.87
C THR A 27 -5.07 15.07 -27.28
N HIS A 28 -5.20 16.37 -26.94
CA HIS A 28 -4.14 17.35 -27.13
C HIS A 28 -2.84 16.98 -26.42
N HIS A 29 -2.95 16.26 -25.34
CA HIS A 29 -1.83 15.74 -24.55
C HIS A 29 -1.44 14.31 -24.93
N ASN A 30 -1.72 13.88 -26.18
CA ASN A 30 -1.33 12.58 -26.74
C ASN A 30 -1.91 11.37 -26.00
N MET A 31 -3.14 11.47 -25.47
CA MET A 31 -3.89 10.35 -24.92
C MET A 31 -4.95 9.88 -25.92
N ARG A 32 -5.26 8.60 -25.93
CA ARG A 32 -6.37 8.02 -26.70
C ARG A 32 -7.60 7.94 -25.82
N VAL A 33 -8.61 8.75 -26.11
CA VAL A 33 -9.84 8.81 -25.33
C VAL A 33 -10.92 7.96 -26.00
N HIS A 34 -11.56 7.11 -25.19
CA HIS A 34 -12.74 6.34 -25.57
C HIS A 34 -13.90 6.88 -24.75
N ALA A 35 -14.73 7.72 -25.39
CA ALA A 35 -15.79 8.47 -24.73
C ALA A 35 -17.14 7.76 -24.85
N PHE A 36 -17.87 7.66 -23.77
CA PHE A 36 -19.20 7.06 -23.66
C PHE A 36 -20.13 7.99 -22.89
N HIS A 37 -21.37 8.10 -23.35
CA HIS A 37 -22.42 8.86 -22.67
C HIS A 37 -23.24 7.99 -21.70
N ASP A 38 -22.98 6.68 -21.64
CA ASP A 38 -23.66 5.71 -20.80
C ASP A 38 -22.67 4.77 -20.13
N GLY A 39 -22.83 4.58 -18.82
CA GLY A 39 -21.94 3.73 -18.02
C GLY A 39 -22.02 2.24 -18.40
N SER A 40 -23.19 1.75 -18.77
CA SER A 40 -23.37 0.35 -19.15
C SER A 40 -22.66 0.00 -20.45
N ASP A 41 -22.68 0.89 -21.42
CA ASP A 41 -22.00 0.67 -22.70
C ASP A 41 -20.48 0.81 -22.55
N ALA A 42 -20.03 1.74 -21.72
CA ALA A 42 -18.62 1.86 -21.36
C ALA A 42 -18.08 0.58 -20.68
N LEU A 43 -18.84 0.00 -19.76
CA LEU A 43 -18.44 -1.23 -19.08
C LEU A 43 -18.46 -2.44 -20.03
N LYS A 44 -19.45 -2.57 -20.90
CA LYS A 44 -19.43 -3.61 -21.95
C LYS A 44 -18.18 -3.51 -22.82
N PHE A 45 -17.79 -2.27 -23.18
CA PHE A 45 -16.57 -2.04 -23.95
C PHE A 45 -15.31 -2.39 -23.14
N LEU A 46 -15.28 -2.08 -21.84
CA LEU A 46 -14.17 -2.44 -20.97
C LEU A 46 -13.99 -3.96 -20.80
N GLU A 47 -15.09 -4.71 -20.89
CA GLU A 47 -15.13 -6.18 -20.79
C GLU A 47 -14.80 -6.87 -22.12
N ASP A 48 -14.89 -6.19 -23.24
CA ASP A 48 -14.58 -6.76 -24.54
C ASP A 48 -13.09 -7.14 -24.62
N SER A 49 -12.84 -8.38 -25.01
CA SER A 49 -11.48 -8.90 -25.21
C SER A 49 -10.71 -8.20 -26.33
N ALA A 50 -11.39 -7.55 -27.25
CA ALA A 50 -10.81 -6.75 -28.34
C ALA A 50 -10.51 -5.30 -27.91
N ALA A 51 -11.00 -4.85 -26.75
CA ALA A 51 -10.73 -3.52 -26.24
C ALA A 51 -9.26 -3.33 -25.89
N PRO A 52 -8.73 -2.11 -26.01
CA PRO A 52 -7.37 -1.83 -25.58
C PRO A 52 -7.22 -1.98 -24.07
N ALA A 53 -5.99 -2.19 -23.62
CA ALA A 53 -5.71 -2.11 -22.20
C ALA A 53 -5.80 -0.64 -21.75
N PHE A 54 -6.80 -0.33 -20.93
CA PHE A 54 -6.99 1.01 -20.37
C PHE A 54 -5.96 1.32 -19.28
N ASP A 55 -5.57 2.59 -19.23
CA ASP A 55 -4.64 3.12 -18.23
C ASP A 55 -5.37 3.93 -17.14
N LEU A 56 -6.61 4.39 -17.42
CA LEU A 56 -7.42 5.15 -16.46
C LEU A 56 -8.89 5.18 -16.91
N VAL A 57 -9.80 5.25 -15.94
CA VAL A 57 -11.24 5.56 -16.15
C VAL A 57 -11.56 6.92 -15.54
N LEU A 58 -12.22 7.77 -16.28
CA LEU A 58 -12.84 9.03 -15.85
C LEU A 58 -14.35 8.87 -15.95
N SER A 59 -15.09 9.08 -14.86
CA SER A 59 -16.55 8.91 -14.87
C SER A 59 -17.22 10.06 -14.12
N ASP A 60 -18.27 10.62 -14.72
CA ASP A 60 -19.21 11.41 -13.95
C ASP A 60 -19.93 10.53 -12.92
N ILE A 61 -20.32 11.13 -11.78
CA ILE A 61 -21.11 10.45 -10.76
C ILE A 61 -22.59 10.48 -11.10
N ASN A 62 -23.10 11.62 -11.54
CA ASN A 62 -24.53 11.87 -11.69
C ASN A 62 -24.98 11.64 -13.14
N MET A 63 -25.12 10.38 -13.51
CA MET A 63 -25.59 9.97 -14.84
C MET A 63 -26.94 9.26 -14.74
N ASP A 64 -27.76 9.36 -15.78
CA ASP A 64 -29.00 8.58 -15.84
C ASP A 64 -28.71 7.09 -15.99
N GLY A 65 -29.43 6.27 -15.22
CA GLY A 65 -29.32 4.80 -15.22
C GLY A 65 -28.21 4.29 -14.32
N MET A 66 -27.00 4.11 -14.81
CA MET A 66 -25.84 3.65 -14.02
C MET A 66 -25.03 4.86 -13.53
N ASP A 67 -24.96 5.04 -12.20
CA ASP A 67 -24.17 6.12 -11.60
C ASP A 67 -22.67 5.82 -11.59
N GLY A 68 -21.84 6.86 -11.39
CA GLY A 68 -20.37 6.71 -11.33
C GLY A 68 -19.87 5.85 -10.17
N PHE A 69 -20.67 5.68 -9.10
CA PHE A 69 -20.34 4.77 -8.02
C PHE A 69 -20.57 3.30 -8.39
N ASP A 70 -21.57 3.03 -9.23
CA ASP A 70 -21.76 1.70 -9.82
C ASP A 70 -20.63 1.38 -10.80
N VAL A 71 -20.23 2.37 -11.61
CA VAL A 71 -19.09 2.24 -12.54
C VAL A 71 -17.82 1.87 -11.78
N ILE A 72 -17.43 2.64 -10.76
CA ILE A 72 -16.20 2.32 -10.01
C ILE A 72 -16.28 0.96 -9.33
N HIS A 73 -17.41 0.58 -8.75
CA HIS A 73 -17.58 -0.71 -8.11
C HIS A 73 -17.32 -1.86 -9.11
N ARG A 74 -17.91 -1.79 -10.31
CA ARG A 74 -17.71 -2.80 -11.36
C ARG A 74 -16.29 -2.78 -11.94
N VAL A 75 -15.72 -1.58 -12.20
CA VAL A 75 -14.33 -1.48 -12.67
C VAL A 75 -13.37 -2.11 -11.69
N LYS A 76 -13.54 -1.85 -10.38
CA LYS A 76 -12.67 -2.42 -9.34
C LYS A 76 -12.85 -3.93 -9.17
N ALA A 77 -14.03 -4.47 -9.42
CA ALA A 77 -14.26 -5.92 -9.45
C ALA A 77 -13.57 -6.61 -10.65
N LEU A 78 -13.56 -5.95 -11.82
CA LEU A 78 -12.97 -6.50 -13.06
C LEU A 78 -11.46 -6.28 -13.15
N LYS A 79 -11.00 -5.10 -12.77
CA LYS A 79 -9.61 -4.62 -12.89
C LYS A 79 -9.22 -3.81 -11.64
N PRO A 80 -8.88 -4.47 -10.52
CA PRO A 80 -8.65 -3.80 -9.23
C PRO A 80 -7.58 -2.71 -9.26
N SER A 81 -6.52 -2.90 -10.06
CA SER A 81 -5.41 -1.94 -10.19
C SER A 81 -5.73 -0.74 -11.09
N LEU A 82 -6.79 -0.80 -11.94
CA LEU A 82 -7.13 0.28 -12.87
C LEU A 82 -7.61 1.52 -12.09
N PRO A 83 -6.92 2.68 -12.20
CA PRO A 83 -7.33 3.88 -11.50
C PRO A 83 -8.66 4.41 -12.07
N VAL A 84 -9.57 4.79 -11.15
CA VAL A 84 -10.84 5.43 -11.48
C VAL A 84 -10.85 6.81 -10.84
N VAL A 85 -11.09 7.82 -11.65
CA VAL A 85 -11.29 9.20 -11.23
C VAL A 85 -12.76 9.54 -11.42
N LEU A 86 -13.38 10.10 -10.39
CA LEU A 86 -14.78 10.51 -10.43
C LEU A 86 -14.89 12.02 -10.64
N MET A 87 -15.93 12.45 -11.35
CA MET A 87 -16.29 13.85 -11.54
C MET A 87 -17.70 14.07 -11.00
N THR A 88 -17.99 15.24 -10.42
CA THR A 88 -19.34 15.54 -9.88
C THR A 88 -19.67 17.01 -9.96
N GLY A 89 -20.91 17.33 -10.30
CA GLY A 89 -21.46 18.70 -10.18
C GLY A 89 -21.87 19.06 -8.74
N GLN A 90 -21.97 18.06 -7.85
CA GLN A 90 -22.40 18.26 -6.45
C GLN A 90 -21.29 17.77 -5.52
N ALA A 91 -20.43 18.71 -5.07
CA ALA A 91 -19.46 18.37 -4.04
C ALA A 91 -20.14 18.28 -2.69
N SER A 92 -20.17 17.09 -2.10
CA SER A 92 -20.54 16.87 -0.70
C SER A 92 -19.50 16.02 -0.01
N LEU A 93 -19.39 16.17 1.30
CA LEU A 93 -18.50 15.32 2.11
C LEU A 93 -18.87 13.83 1.96
N ASP A 94 -20.15 13.53 1.85
CA ASP A 94 -20.64 12.15 1.70
C ASP A 94 -20.20 11.54 0.37
N TYR A 95 -20.18 12.32 -0.72
CA TYR A 95 -19.65 11.86 -2.02
C TYR A 95 -18.16 11.58 -1.95
N ALA A 96 -17.39 12.45 -1.29
CA ALA A 96 -15.96 12.24 -1.11
C ALA A 96 -15.67 10.98 -0.29
N ILE A 97 -16.36 10.79 0.84
CA ILE A 97 -16.22 9.59 1.68
C ILE A 97 -16.61 8.31 0.90
N ARG A 98 -17.71 8.35 0.16
CA ARG A 98 -18.16 7.19 -0.65
C ARG A 98 -17.16 6.85 -1.75
N ALA A 99 -16.65 7.86 -2.47
CA ALA A 99 -15.62 7.71 -3.49
C ALA A 99 -14.34 7.06 -2.92
N MET A 100 -13.85 7.56 -1.79
CA MET A 100 -12.69 6.99 -1.10
C MET A 100 -12.89 5.52 -0.69
N ARG A 101 -14.05 5.20 -0.11
CA ARG A 101 -14.38 3.82 0.32
C ARG A 101 -14.43 2.84 -0.86
N LEU A 102 -14.83 3.29 -2.04
CA LEU A 102 -14.85 2.50 -3.27
C LEU A 102 -13.49 2.45 -3.98
N GLY A 103 -12.49 3.16 -3.46
CA GLY A 103 -11.14 3.17 -4.02
C GLY A 103 -10.98 4.05 -5.25
N ALA A 104 -11.71 5.18 -5.31
CA ALA A 104 -11.46 6.22 -6.31
C ALA A 104 -10.05 6.79 -6.12
N ALA A 105 -9.33 6.94 -7.23
CA ALA A 105 -7.98 7.51 -7.22
C ALA A 105 -8.01 9.04 -7.05
N ASN A 106 -9.09 9.68 -7.48
CA ASN A 106 -9.34 11.11 -7.27
C ASN A 106 -10.82 11.44 -7.47
N LEU A 107 -11.25 12.63 -6.99
CA LEU A 107 -12.58 13.18 -7.18
C LEU A 107 -12.46 14.64 -7.62
N PHE A 108 -13.03 15.01 -8.76
CA PHE A 108 -13.09 16.39 -9.26
C PHE A 108 -14.48 16.96 -9.17
N GLN A 109 -14.54 18.21 -8.72
CA GLN A 109 -15.79 18.98 -8.75
C GLN A 109 -15.91 19.73 -10.07
N LYS A 110 -17.08 19.67 -10.70
CA LYS A 110 -17.46 20.53 -11.83
C LYS A 110 -17.86 21.94 -11.29
N PRO A 111 -17.49 23.07 -11.96
CA PRO A 111 -16.81 23.14 -13.26
C PRO A 111 -15.34 22.71 -13.17
N LEU A 112 -14.90 21.92 -14.17
CA LEU A 112 -13.58 21.31 -14.18
C LEU A 112 -12.49 22.33 -14.50
N THR A 113 -11.42 22.35 -13.69
CA THR A 113 -10.16 22.99 -14.06
C THR A 113 -9.37 22.00 -14.93
N LEU A 114 -9.45 22.15 -16.27
CA LEU A 114 -8.84 21.20 -17.21
C LEU A 114 -7.35 20.95 -16.93
N ARG A 115 -6.62 21.99 -16.54
CA ARG A 115 -5.19 21.87 -16.21
C ARG A 115 -4.94 20.92 -15.05
N GLU A 116 -5.74 21.02 -13.98
CA GLU A 116 -5.63 20.15 -12.81
C GLU A 116 -6.04 18.72 -13.15
N LEU A 117 -7.13 18.55 -13.90
CA LEU A 117 -7.59 17.25 -14.37
C LEU A 117 -6.50 16.55 -15.20
N VAL A 118 -5.96 17.22 -16.22
CA VAL A 118 -4.91 16.68 -17.09
C VAL A 118 -3.67 16.29 -16.30
N ASN A 119 -3.21 17.14 -15.38
CA ASN A 119 -2.04 16.85 -14.55
C ASN A 119 -2.28 15.60 -13.65
N SER A 120 -3.45 15.50 -13.04
CA SER A 120 -3.82 14.34 -12.22
C SER A 120 -3.90 13.07 -13.06
N VAL A 121 -4.51 13.12 -14.25
CA VAL A 121 -4.58 11.99 -15.18
C VAL A 121 -3.19 11.53 -15.58
N PHE A 122 -2.28 12.43 -15.92
CA PHE A 122 -0.89 12.10 -16.27
C PHE A 122 -0.17 11.39 -15.13
N HIS A 123 -0.31 11.91 -13.93
CA HIS A 123 0.32 11.30 -12.74
C HIS A 123 -0.21 9.89 -12.49
N LEU A 124 -1.52 9.71 -12.49
CA LEU A 124 -2.17 8.41 -12.23
C LEU A 124 -1.87 7.38 -13.34
N VAL A 125 -1.86 7.81 -14.60
CA VAL A 125 -1.48 6.96 -15.75
C VAL A 125 -0.03 6.52 -15.64
N GLY A 126 0.88 7.43 -15.30
CA GLY A 126 2.30 7.13 -15.09
C GLY A 126 2.48 6.04 -14.04
N LEU A 127 1.91 6.26 -12.86
CA LEU A 127 1.96 5.32 -11.74
C LEU A 127 1.36 3.94 -12.11
N HIS A 128 0.19 3.94 -12.76
CA HIS A 128 -0.45 2.68 -13.18
C HIS A 128 0.39 1.89 -14.19
N ARG A 129 1.03 2.57 -15.14
CA ARG A 129 1.92 1.93 -16.12
C ARG A 129 3.17 1.36 -15.50
N GLU A 130 3.77 2.08 -14.56
CA GLU A 130 4.93 1.59 -13.80
C GLU A 130 4.58 0.31 -13.03
N LEU A 131 3.44 0.28 -12.35
CA LEU A 131 2.94 -0.91 -11.65
C LEU A 131 2.71 -2.07 -12.63
N ARG A 132 2.05 -1.84 -13.76
CA ARG A 132 1.82 -2.89 -14.77
C ARG A 132 3.11 -3.44 -15.37
N LEU A 133 4.11 -2.59 -15.60
CA LEU A 133 5.42 -3.03 -16.08
C LEU A 133 6.13 -3.88 -15.03
N ALA A 134 6.06 -3.48 -13.76
CA ALA A 134 6.60 -4.26 -12.66
C ALA A 134 5.89 -5.63 -12.56
N GLU A 135 4.56 -5.67 -12.60
CA GLU A 135 3.77 -6.92 -12.61
C GLU A 135 4.12 -7.82 -13.80
N ALA A 136 4.25 -7.24 -15.01
CA ALA A 136 4.60 -8.01 -16.21
C ALA A 136 5.99 -8.63 -16.12
N GLY A 137 6.96 -7.92 -15.55
CA GLY A 137 8.31 -8.44 -15.29
C GLY A 137 8.33 -9.56 -14.25
N LEU A 138 7.33 -9.61 -13.38
CA LEU A 138 7.22 -10.60 -12.29
C LEU A 138 6.37 -11.83 -12.64
N LYS A 139 5.71 -11.87 -13.81
CA LYS A 139 4.86 -13.01 -14.23
C LYS A 139 5.55 -14.37 -14.23
N GLY A 140 6.88 -14.41 -14.41
CA GLY A 140 7.69 -15.61 -14.35
C GLY A 140 8.40 -15.84 -13.02
N LEU A 141 8.15 -15.01 -12.01
CA LEU A 141 8.81 -15.12 -10.72
C LEU A 141 8.33 -16.39 -10.00
N VAL A 142 9.24 -17.33 -9.79
CA VAL A 142 8.99 -18.54 -9.00
C VAL A 142 9.38 -18.32 -7.54
N ARG A 143 10.48 -17.60 -7.33
CA ARG A 143 11.04 -17.32 -6.00
C ARG A 143 11.97 -16.12 -6.05
N GLU A 144 11.81 -15.22 -5.09
CA GLU A 144 12.76 -14.15 -4.78
C GLU A 144 13.15 -14.28 -3.30
N THR A 145 14.44 -14.14 -3.00
CA THR A 145 14.93 -14.12 -1.62
C THR A 145 15.86 -12.93 -1.47
N ARG A 146 15.64 -12.13 -0.41
CA ARG A 146 16.54 -11.04 -0.01
C ARG A 146 16.97 -11.28 1.43
N HIS A 147 18.24 -11.08 1.69
CA HIS A 147 18.80 -11.16 3.04
C HIS A 147 19.57 -9.89 3.35
N PHE A 148 19.20 -9.24 4.44
CA PHE A 148 19.86 -8.05 4.97
C PHE A 148 20.39 -8.36 6.37
N CYS A 149 21.56 -7.84 6.68
CA CYS A 149 22.16 -7.92 8.01
C CYS A 149 22.71 -6.55 8.37
N PHE A 150 22.12 -5.91 9.36
CA PHE A 150 22.48 -4.57 9.81
C PHE A 150 23.03 -4.64 11.24
N ARG A 151 24.05 -3.86 11.54
CA ARG A 151 24.35 -3.56 12.95
C ARG A 151 23.27 -2.64 13.51
N SER A 152 22.95 -2.76 14.80
CA SER A 152 21.91 -1.94 15.45
C SER A 152 22.07 -0.45 15.19
N ARG A 153 23.31 0.06 15.21
CA ARG A 153 23.64 1.47 14.97
C ARG A 153 23.54 1.90 13.48
N GLU A 154 23.42 0.95 12.56
CA GLU A 154 23.40 1.18 11.11
C GLU A 154 22.02 0.90 10.51
N LEU A 155 21.08 0.38 11.30
CA LEU A 155 19.75 0.05 10.83
C LEU A 155 18.92 1.31 10.56
N ASP A 156 18.63 1.55 9.29
CA ASP A 156 17.66 2.56 8.85
C ASP A 156 16.30 1.86 8.63
N ILE A 157 15.42 1.98 9.61
CA ILE A 157 14.11 1.33 9.60
C ILE A 157 13.26 1.79 8.41
N PRO A 158 13.09 3.12 8.13
CA PRO A 158 12.30 3.57 6.99
C PRO A 158 12.76 3.00 5.65
N SER A 159 14.07 3.04 5.37
CA SER A 159 14.64 2.48 4.13
C SER A 159 14.46 0.95 4.06
N THR A 160 14.63 0.26 5.18
CA THR A 160 14.42 -1.20 5.26
C THR A 160 12.95 -1.54 4.97
N VAL A 161 12.00 -0.84 5.58
CA VAL A 161 10.56 -1.02 5.31
C VAL A 161 10.23 -0.78 3.84
N ALA A 162 10.80 0.25 3.21
CA ALA A 162 10.61 0.50 1.78
C ALA A 162 11.05 -0.69 0.92
N HIS A 163 12.20 -1.33 1.25
CA HIS A 163 12.66 -2.54 0.57
C HIS A 163 11.80 -3.79 0.84
N LEU A 164 11.12 -3.84 1.99
CA LEU A 164 10.21 -4.94 2.33
C LEU A 164 8.83 -4.79 1.68
N THR A 165 8.46 -3.60 1.24
CA THR A 165 7.13 -3.31 0.67
C THR A 165 7.13 -3.09 -0.83
N ASP A 166 8.28 -2.86 -1.47
CA ASP A 166 8.41 -2.50 -2.90
C ASP A 166 7.79 -3.52 -3.87
N ARG A 167 7.71 -4.79 -3.48
CA ARG A 167 7.14 -5.89 -4.28
C ARG A 167 5.72 -6.30 -3.91
N LEU A 168 5.17 -5.81 -2.81
CA LEU A 168 3.86 -6.25 -2.32
C LEU A 168 2.74 -5.98 -3.32
N VAL A 169 2.66 -4.76 -3.85
CA VAL A 169 1.64 -4.40 -4.84
C VAL A 169 1.90 -5.08 -6.18
N PRO A 170 3.13 -5.03 -6.77
CA PRO A 170 3.44 -5.72 -8.02
C PRO A 170 3.22 -7.23 -8.00
N LEU A 171 3.39 -7.89 -6.85
CA LEU A 171 3.17 -9.34 -6.69
C LEU A 171 1.74 -9.68 -6.27
N GLY A 172 0.87 -8.69 -6.02
CA GLY A 172 -0.54 -8.89 -5.67
C GLY A 172 -0.78 -9.35 -4.23
N PHE A 173 0.15 -9.05 -3.30
CA PHE A 173 -0.03 -9.27 -1.86
C PHE A 173 -0.62 -8.08 -1.15
N ALA A 174 -0.56 -6.90 -1.77
CA ALA A 174 -1.18 -5.67 -1.30
C ALA A 174 -1.82 -4.90 -2.45
N THR A 175 -2.64 -3.93 -2.08
CA THR A 175 -3.16 -2.89 -2.96
C THR A 175 -2.53 -1.54 -2.59
N PRO A 176 -2.57 -0.52 -3.46
CA PRO A 176 -2.13 0.83 -3.10
C PRO A 176 -2.81 1.40 -1.85
N ASN A 177 -4.02 0.91 -1.53
CA ASN A 177 -4.80 1.40 -0.38
C ASN A 177 -4.44 0.74 0.96
N ASN A 178 -3.76 -0.41 0.97
CA ASN A 178 -3.44 -1.14 2.20
C ASN A 178 -1.94 -1.39 2.42
N VAL A 179 -1.08 -1.07 1.45
CA VAL A 179 0.38 -1.27 1.57
C VAL A 179 0.96 -0.49 2.75
N ASP A 180 0.45 0.70 3.04
CA ASP A 180 0.91 1.53 4.16
C ASP A 180 0.64 0.87 5.52
N VAL A 181 -0.48 0.17 5.66
CA VAL A 181 -0.81 -0.57 6.89
C VAL A 181 0.16 -1.74 7.11
N ILE A 182 0.55 -2.42 6.02
CA ILE A 182 1.57 -3.48 6.06
C ILE A 182 2.95 -2.89 6.39
N ALA A 183 3.28 -1.72 5.81
CA ALA A 183 4.52 -1.02 6.12
C ALA A 183 4.65 -0.68 7.61
N VAL A 184 3.56 -0.23 8.24
CA VAL A 184 3.55 0.03 9.70
C VAL A 184 3.78 -1.26 10.50
N ALA A 185 3.23 -2.41 10.10
CA ALA A 185 3.48 -3.68 10.77
C ALA A 185 4.96 -4.10 10.68
N TYR A 186 5.61 -3.95 9.53
CA TYR A 186 7.05 -4.19 9.40
C TYR A 186 7.89 -3.19 10.20
N HIS A 187 7.49 -1.93 10.22
CA HIS A 187 8.13 -0.90 11.04
C HIS A 187 8.11 -1.29 12.53
N GLU A 188 6.95 -1.67 13.05
CA GLU A 188 6.80 -2.12 14.45
C GLU A 188 7.68 -3.33 14.75
N ALA A 189 7.76 -4.32 13.84
CA ALA A 189 8.59 -5.48 14.02
C ALA A 189 10.09 -5.14 14.07
N LEU A 190 10.56 -4.21 13.21
CA LEU A 190 11.94 -3.73 13.21
C LEU A 190 12.27 -2.90 14.46
N VAL A 191 11.34 -2.04 14.91
CA VAL A 191 11.47 -1.31 16.18
C VAL A 191 11.58 -2.27 17.34
N ASN A 192 10.75 -3.32 17.40
CA ASN A 192 10.81 -4.33 18.45
C ASN A 192 12.16 -5.05 18.47
N ALA A 193 12.67 -5.47 17.32
CA ALA A 193 13.96 -6.13 17.20
C ALA A 193 15.13 -5.22 17.62
N LEU A 194 15.07 -3.93 17.24
CA LEU A 194 16.10 -2.97 17.62
C LEU A 194 15.99 -2.57 19.08
N GLU A 195 14.85 -1.99 19.49
CA GLU A 195 14.72 -1.35 20.81
C GLU A 195 14.60 -2.35 21.92
N HIS A 196 13.68 -3.32 21.81
CA HIS A 196 13.42 -4.30 22.86
C HIS A 196 14.34 -5.53 22.77
N GLY A 197 14.74 -5.92 21.55
CA GLY A 197 15.70 -6.99 21.30
C GLY A 197 17.13 -6.52 21.57
N ASN A 198 17.77 -5.91 20.59
CA ASN A 198 19.19 -5.61 20.63
C ASN A 198 19.58 -4.56 21.66
N LEU A 199 18.79 -3.49 21.83
CA LEU A 199 19.08 -2.45 22.81
C LEU A 199 18.50 -2.75 24.20
N GLU A 200 17.71 -3.79 24.37
CA GLU A 200 17.11 -4.20 25.66
C GLU A 200 16.38 -3.06 26.40
N LEU A 201 15.72 -2.15 25.65
CA LEU A 201 14.99 -1.03 26.22
C LEU A 201 13.65 -1.49 26.78
N ASP A 202 13.34 -1.11 28.02
CA ASP A 202 12.05 -1.40 28.62
C ASP A 202 10.98 -0.41 28.12
N SER A 203 9.89 -0.94 27.58
CA SER A 203 8.75 -0.14 27.10
C SER A 203 8.10 0.71 28.21
N SER A 204 8.26 0.33 29.48
CA SER A 204 7.76 1.12 30.60
C SER A 204 8.48 2.47 30.76
N LEU A 205 9.67 2.61 30.18
CA LEU A 205 10.45 3.85 30.17
C LEU A 205 9.96 4.85 29.10
N LYS A 206 9.10 4.44 28.17
CA LYS A 206 8.43 5.36 27.23
C LYS A 206 7.47 6.23 28.06
N GLY A 207 7.95 7.40 28.53
CA GLY A 207 7.16 8.38 29.24
C GLY A 207 6.04 8.98 28.38
N ASP A 208 5.19 9.82 29.02
CA ASP A 208 4.18 10.61 28.27
C ASP A 208 4.87 11.47 27.21
N LEU A 209 4.26 11.58 26.03
CA LEU A 209 4.70 12.36 24.85
C LEU A 209 5.08 13.83 25.14
N PHE A 210 4.85 14.31 26.35
CA PHE A 210 5.07 15.69 26.81
C PHE A 210 6.10 15.81 27.95
N SER A 211 6.82 14.72 28.28
CA SER A 211 7.88 14.80 29.32
C SER A 211 9.12 15.52 28.74
N PRO A 212 9.60 16.60 29.39
CA PRO A 212 10.76 17.36 28.91
C PRO A 212 12.08 16.59 29.03
N ASN A 213 12.13 15.46 29.77
CA ASN A 213 13.26 14.56 29.84
C ASN A 213 12.84 13.22 29.22
N ASP A 214 13.18 13.03 27.95
CA ASP A 214 13.01 11.76 27.27
C ASP A 214 14.17 10.81 27.63
N ASP A 215 14.12 10.28 28.86
CA ASP A 215 15.12 9.31 29.37
C ASP A 215 15.22 8.08 28.43
N TYR A 216 14.14 7.75 27.72
CA TYR A 216 14.14 6.68 26.73
C TYR A 216 15.02 6.98 25.52
N ALA A 217 14.90 8.17 24.94
CA ALA A 217 15.72 8.58 23.80
C ALA A 217 17.21 8.71 24.18
N VAL A 218 17.49 9.25 25.38
CA VAL A 218 18.87 9.36 25.91
C VAL A 218 19.48 7.97 26.10
N LEU A 219 18.74 7.03 26.71
CA LEU A 219 19.22 5.66 26.91
C LEU A 219 19.40 4.92 25.58
N SER A 220 18.47 5.10 24.64
CA SER A 220 18.56 4.53 23.28
C SER A 220 19.85 4.97 22.57
N GLN A 221 20.13 6.27 22.57
CA GLN A 221 21.37 6.79 21.97
C GLN A 221 22.63 6.28 22.68
N ALA A 222 22.61 6.22 24.00
CA ALA A 222 23.73 5.70 24.77
C ALA A 222 24.02 4.23 24.44
N ARG A 223 22.98 3.40 24.33
CA ARG A 223 23.12 1.97 23.97
C ARG A 223 23.53 1.77 22.52
N LEU A 224 23.03 2.58 21.59
CA LEU A 224 23.51 2.55 20.20
C LEU A 224 25.00 2.89 20.05
N ALA A 225 25.51 3.80 20.89
CA ALA A 225 26.93 4.14 20.95
C ALA A 225 27.80 3.09 21.65
N ASP A 226 27.21 2.29 22.53
CA ASP A 226 27.93 1.21 23.24
C ASP A 226 28.14 0.01 22.29
N PRO A 227 29.41 -0.42 22.07
CA PRO A 227 29.70 -1.60 21.22
C PRO A 227 28.98 -2.88 21.64
N GLN A 228 28.62 -3.04 22.92
CA GLN A 228 27.88 -4.21 23.41
C GLN A 228 26.51 -4.35 22.78
N TYR A 229 25.82 -3.24 22.50
CA TYR A 229 24.48 -3.19 21.93
C TYR A 229 24.51 -2.75 20.47
N GLY A 230 25.25 -1.69 20.16
CA GLY A 230 25.31 -1.10 18.82
C GLY A 230 25.95 -1.99 17.74
N ASN A 231 26.78 -2.98 18.13
CA ASN A 231 27.36 -3.95 17.20
C ASN A 231 26.50 -5.21 17.03
N ARG A 232 25.46 -5.42 17.84
CA ARG A 232 24.51 -6.53 17.62
C ARG A 232 23.85 -6.41 16.27
N SER A 233 23.60 -7.52 15.61
CA SER A 233 22.97 -7.57 14.30
C SER A 233 21.46 -7.70 14.39
N VAL A 234 20.77 -7.07 13.41
CA VAL A 234 19.40 -7.38 13.03
C VAL A 234 19.45 -8.02 11.66
N GLU A 235 19.02 -9.27 11.57
CA GLU A 235 18.90 -10.01 10.32
C GLU A 235 17.47 -9.93 9.82
N VAL A 236 17.31 -9.64 8.52
CA VAL A 236 16.01 -9.55 7.85
C VAL A 236 16.05 -10.44 6.63
N GLU A 237 15.18 -11.43 6.58
CA GLU A 237 15.01 -12.28 5.40
C GLU A 237 13.63 -12.05 4.80
N LEU A 238 13.57 -11.90 3.48
CA LEU A 238 12.36 -11.83 2.69
C LEU A 238 12.34 -12.99 1.72
N LEU A 239 11.24 -13.73 1.69
CA LEU A 239 10.95 -14.78 0.73
C LEU A 239 9.62 -14.47 0.04
N ALA A 240 9.66 -14.26 -1.27
CA ALA A 240 8.48 -14.11 -2.09
C ALA A 240 8.33 -15.28 -3.08
N THR A 241 7.14 -15.84 -3.14
CA THR A 241 6.70 -16.87 -4.10
C THR A 241 5.34 -16.46 -4.67
N PRO A 242 4.79 -17.12 -5.70
CA PRO A 242 3.48 -16.75 -6.25
C PRO A 242 2.32 -16.76 -5.25
N GLY A 243 2.41 -17.53 -4.16
CA GLY A 243 1.33 -17.66 -3.16
C GLY A 243 1.65 -17.10 -1.79
N ARG A 244 2.90 -16.76 -1.50
CA ARG A 244 3.37 -16.44 -0.15
C ARG A 244 4.44 -15.36 -0.17
N TYR A 245 4.27 -14.35 0.68
CA TYR A 245 5.25 -13.30 0.94
C TYR A 245 5.59 -13.34 2.42
N GLU A 246 6.80 -13.75 2.74
CA GLU A 246 7.25 -14.01 4.10
C GLU A 246 8.42 -13.08 4.44
N VAL A 247 8.35 -12.42 5.59
CA VAL A 247 9.44 -11.63 6.15
C VAL A 247 9.76 -12.16 7.53
N SER A 248 11.02 -12.49 7.76
CA SER A 248 11.55 -12.88 9.06
C SER A 248 12.55 -11.83 9.54
N ILE A 249 12.42 -11.42 10.79
CA ILE A 249 13.30 -10.45 11.46
C ILE A 249 13.84 -11.09 12.73
N ARG A 250 15.17 -11.17 12.85
CA ARG A 250 15.87 -11.75 13.99
C ARG A 250 16.83 -10.75 14.59
N ASP A 251 16.83 -10.67 15.92
CA ASP A 251 17.77 -9.91 16.71
C ASP A 251 18.69 -10.79 17.55
N GLU A 252 19.74 -10.21 18.15
CA GLU A 252 20.67 -10.89 19.06
C GLU A 252 20.35 -10.66 20.55
N GLY A 253 19.20 -10.10 20.84
CA GLY A 253 18.76 -9.86 22.21
C GLY A 253 18.42 -11.14 22.99
N PRO A 254 18.03 -10.99 24.27
CA PRO A 254 17.70 -12.11 25.14
C PRO A 254 16.44 -12.85 24.68
N GLY A 255 15.58 -12.22 23.85
CA GLY A 255 14.26 -12.73 23.50
C GLY A 255 13.23 -12.55 24.61
N PHE A 256 12.07 -13.19 24.46
CA PHE A 256 11.01 -13.16 25.46
C PHE A 256 10.22 -14.48 25.48
N ASP A 257 9.46 -14.70 26.55
CA ASP A 257 8.64 -15.91 26.72
C ASP A 257 7.47 -15.91 25.72
N THR A 258 7.56 -16.78 24.72
CA THR A 258 6.54 -16.94 23.67
C THR A 258 5.42 -17.90 24.05
N SER A 259 5.51 -18.62 25.17
CA SER A 259 4.56 -19.67 25.57
C SER A 259 3.12 -19.16 25.77
N ARG A 260 2.97 -17.86 26.02
CA ARG A 260 1.67 -17.20 26.24
C ARG A 260 1.09 -16.55 24.98
N ILE A 261 1.88 -16.48 23.90
CA ILE A 261 1.41 -15.91 22.63
C ILE A 261 0.42 -16.90 21.99
N GLY A 262 -0.84 -16.51 21.88
CA GLY A 262 -1.90 -17.36 21.28
C GLY A 262 -2.85 -18.00 22.29
N LEU A 263 -2.55 -17.93 23.60
CA LEU A 263 -3.45 -18.41 24.65
C LEU A 263 -4.35 -17.32 25.24
N VAL A 264 -4.15 -16.06 24.83
CA VAL A 264 -4.82 -14.89 25.42
C VAL A 264 -5.65 -14.16 24.35
N PRO A 265 -6.87 -13.70 24.68
CA PRO A 265 -7.66 -12.84 23.80
C PRO A 265 -6.89 -11.55 23.45
N ASP A 266 -7.14 -10.99 22.24
CA ASP A 266 -6.42 -9.81 21.73
C ASP A 266 -6.35 -8.62 22.69
N GLU A 267 -7.40 -8.36 23.48
CA GLU A 267 -7.40 -7.29 24.51
C GLU A 267 -6.38 -7.50 25.62
N THR A 268 -6.06 -8.75 25.93
CA THR A 268 -5.07 -9.10 26.96
C THR A 268 -3.65 -9.10 26.40
N LEU A 269 -3.48 -9.41 25.11
CA LEU A 269 -2.23 -9.25 24.35
C LEU A 269 -1.77 -7.79 24.33
N ILE A 270 -2.69 -6.85 24.14
CA ILE A 270 -2.41 -5.41 24.16
C ILE A 270 -1.84 -4.97 25.52
N ARG A 271 -2.29 -5.57 26.62
CA ARG A 271 -1.80 -5.26 27.98
C ARG A 271 -0.47 -5.91 28.31
N GLN A 272 -0.17 -7.09 27.76
CA GLN A 272 1.00 -7.89 28.13
C GLN A 272 2.18 -7.79 27.17
N CYS A 273 1.92 -7.68 25.86
CA CYS A 273 2.94 -7.67 24.81
C CYS A 273 3.02 -6.32 24.04
N GLY A 274 2.22 -5.32 24.45
CA GLY A 274 2.18 -4.02 23.79
C GLY A 274 1.29 -3.96 22.53
N ARG A 275 0.99 -2.73 22.09
CA ARG A 275 0.11 -2.46 20.95
C ARG A 275 0.71 -2.93 19.62
N GLY A 276 2.05 -2.95 19.52
CA GLY A 276 2.75 -3.27 18.27
C GLY A 276 2.50 -4.71 17.81
N LEU A 277 2.63 -5.71 18.70
CA LEU A 277 2.40 -7.12 18.33
C LEU A 277 0.94 -7.41 17.96
N ALA A 278 -0.01 -6.80 18.66
CA ALA A 278 -1.43 -6.92 18.32
C ALA A 278 -1.72 -6.35 16.93
N MET A 279 -1.11 -5.21 16.59
CA MET A 279 -1.24 -4.58 15.28
C MET A 279 -0.62 -5.44 14.17
N ILE A 280 0.56 -6.01 14.37
CA ILE A 280 1.19 -6.94 13.42
C ILE A 280 0.23 -8.10 13.12
N ARG A 281 -0.39 -8.69 14.15
CA ARG A 281 -1.34 -9.82 14.00
C ARG A 281 -2.65 -9.45 13.31
N MET A 282 -3.10 -8.20 13.41
CA MET A 282 -4.29 -7.73 12.68
C MET A 282 -4.04 -7.58 11.18
N VAL A 283 -2.79 -7.38 10.79
CA VAL A 283 -2.40 -7.05 9.41
C VAL A 283 -1.91 -8.27 8.64
N MET A 284 -1.15 -9.15 9.30
CA MET A 284 -0.53 -10.34 8.69
C MET A 284 -1.46 -11.54 8.75
N ASP A 285 -1.44 -12.38 7.71
CA ASP A 285 -2.22 -13.62 7.68
C ASP A 285 -1.67 -14.68 8.66
N GLU A 286 -0.33 -14.74 8.84
CA GLU A 286 0.33 -15.63 9.81
C GLU A 286 1.47 -14.87 10.51
N VAL A 287 1.60 -15.09 11.83
CA VAL A 287 2.69 -14.53 12.66
C VAL A 287 3.22 -15.61 13.59
N GLU A 288 4.50 -15.91 13.46
CA GLU A 288 5.19 -16.94 14.25
C GLU A 288 6.42 -16.32 14.94
N HIS A 289 6.82 -16.92 16.07
CA HIS A 289 8.06 -16.59 16.76
C HIS A 289 8.86 -17.86 17.00
N ASN A 290 10.18 -17.73 17.02
CA ASN A 290 11.01 -18.85 17.44
C ASN A 290 10.88 -19.12 18.95
N SER A 291 11.39 -20.25 19.43
CA SER A 291 11.31 -20.64 20.85
C SER A 291 12.05 -19.69 21.79
N LYS A 292 13.04 -18.95 21.32
CA LYS A 292 13.78 -17.95 22.11
C LYS A 292 13.03 -16.61 22.20
N GLY A 293 12.12 -16.32 21.24
CA GLY A 293 11.40 -15.05 21.17
C GLY A 293 12.24 -13.88 20.64
N ASN A 294 13.32 -14.16 19.91
CA ASN A 294 14.17 -13.15 19.26
C ASN A 294 14.09 -13.22 17.72
N GLU A 295 13.07 -13.86 17.19
CA GLU A 295 12.75 -13.90 15.77
C GLU A 295 11.24 -13.88 15.60
N ILE A 296 10.78 -12.98 14.74
CA ILE A 296 9.39 -12.91 14.28
C ILE A 296 9.35 -13.24 12.80
N ARG A 297 8.42 -14.09 12.40
CA ARG A 297 8.11 -14.42 11.02
C ARG A 297 6.68 -13.97 10.71
N MET A 298 6.54 -13.17 9.68
CA MET A 298 5.29 -12.56 9.23
C MET A 298 4.99 -12.98 7.81
N THR A 299 3.79 -13.48 7.56
CA THR A 299 3.39 -13.99 6.25
C THR A 299 2.13 -13.30 5.75
N LEU A 300 2.15 -12.93 4.48
CA LEU A 300 0.98 -12.57 3.69
C LEU A 300 0.71 -13.67 2.66
N LEU A 301 -0.53 -14.09 2.56
CA LEU A 301 -1.00 -15.07 1.59
C LEU A 301 -1.70 -14.36 0.44
N ARG A 302 -1.45 -14.81 -0.78
CA ARG A 302 -2.16 -14.26 -1.94
C ARG A 302 -3.62 -14.66 -1.88
N LYS A 303 -4.52 -13.69 -1.75
CA LYS A 303 -5.96 -13.91 -1.85
C LYS A 303 -6.31 -14.12 -3.33
N VAL A 304 -6.83 -15.30 -3.65
CA VAL A 304 -7.27 -15.70 -5.01
C VAL A 304 -8.56 -14.99 -5.36
#